data_8242cf053eb3d3d4d6f486039cd27adf
#
_entry.id   8242cf053eb3d3d4d6f486039cd27adf
#
_cell.length_a   1.000
_cell.length_b   1.000
_cell.length_c   1.000
_cell.angle_alpha   90.00
_cell.angle_beta   90.00
_cell.angle_gamma   90.00
#
_symmetry.space_group_name_H-M   'P 1'
#
loop_
_entity.id
_entity.type
_entity.pdbx_description
1 polymer ?
#
loop_
_entity_poly.entity_id
_entity_poly.type
_entity_poly.pdbx_seq_one_letter_code
_entity_poly.pdbx_strand_id
1 'polypeptide(L)'
;MPKNLSPEERQKRIEKLPAWAQKEFAYLRRNLAEASRELTEHRLRTYGDPLSNTKADPYADVPLNLKNDQTVEFRLGSGYDQVIRVRVRDGVLDVNANGGLVVLPKATNHVDLKVSAH
;
A
#
# COMPACT_ATOMS: atom_id res chain seq x y z
N MET A 1 -6.98 6.61 40.30
CA MET A 1 -7.25 6.37 38.87
C MET A 1 -6.79 5.00 38.47
N PRO A 2 -7.65 4.23 37.86
CA PRO A 2 -7.22 2.96 37.29
C PRO A 2 -6.22 3.22 36.20
N LYS A 3 -5.04 2.71 36.36
CA LYS A 3 -4.02 2.75 35.35
C LYS A 3 -4.25 1.57 34.39
N ASN A 4 -3.56 1.57 33.29
CA ASN A 4 -3.61 0.46 32.36
C ASN A 4 -3.29 -0.85 33.08
N LEU A 5 -4.24 -1.75 33.07
CA LEU A 5 -4.06 -3.08 33.64
C LEU A 5 -3.20 -3.93 32.72
N SER A 6 -2.38 -4.80 33.29
CA SER A 6 -1.68 -5.82 32.52
C SER A 6 -2.70 -6.77 31.90
N PRO A 7 -2.36 -7.47 30.80
CA PRO A 7 -3.26 -8.50 30.23
C PRO A 7 -3.69 -9.57 31.24
N GLU A 8 -2.80 -9.95 32.13
CA GLU A 8 -3.07 -10.92 33.19
C GLU A 8 -4.10 -10.41 34.18
N GLU A 9 -3.99 -9.15 34.62
CA GLU A 9 -4.93 -8.52 35.52
C GLU A 9 -6.31 -8.37 34.89
N ARG A 10 -6.36 -8.00 33.61
CA ARG A 10 -7.62 -7.94 32.86
C ARG A 10 -8.29 -9.30 32.78
N GLN A 11 -7.54 -10.35 32.49
CA GLN A 11 -8.06 -11.69 32.39
C GLN A 11 -8.63 -12.16 33.72
N LYS A 12 -7.95 -11.90 34.85
CA LYS A 12 -8.44 -12.23 36.18
C LYS A 12 -9.76 -11.56 36.51
N ARG A 13 -9.91 -10.29 36.09
CA ARG A 13 -11.18 -9.55 36.29
C ARG A 13 -12.30 -10.15 35.47
N ILE A 14 -12.03 -10.53 34.23
CA ILE A 14 -13.03 -11.17 33.35
C ILE A 14 -13.46 -12.51 33.93
N GLU A 15 -12.54 -13.30 34.44
CA GLU A 15 -12.83 -14.61 35.04
C GLU A 15 -13.74 -14.53 36.27
N LYS A 16 -13.73 -13.37 36.95
CA LYS A 16 -14.60 -13.12 38.11
C LYS A 16 -16.02 -12.67 37.72
N LEU A 17 -16.27 -12.40 36.45
CA LEU A 17 -17.58 -11.98 35.99
C LEU A 17 -18.57 -13.14 35.92
N PRO A 18 -19.88 -12.89 35.99
CA PRO A 18 -20.88 -13.91 35.73
C PRO A 18 -20.71 -14.56 34.36
N ALA A 19 -21.14 -15.80 34.23
CA ALA A 19 -20.99 -16.57 32.99
C ALA A 19 -21.56 -15.85 31.77
N TRP A 20 -22.70 -15.18 31.90
CA TRP A 20 -23.30 -14.44 30.80
C TRP A 20 -22.42 -13.27 30.33
N ALA A 21 -21.76 -12.59 31.26
CA ALA A 21 -20.85 -11.49 30.92
C ALA A 21 -19.59 -12.00 30.25
N GLN A 22 -19.06 -13.14 30.67
CA GLN A 22 -17.91 -13.77 30.04
C GLN A 22 -18.22 -14.18 28.61
N LYS A 23 -19.40 -14.72 28.35
CA LYS A 23 -19.87 -15.08 26.99
C LYS A 23 -19.98 -13.84 26.12
N GLU A 24 -20.53 -12.75 26.67
CA GLU A 24 -20.66 -11.49 25.95
C GLU A 24 -19.30 -10.92 25.56
N PHE A 25 -18.33 -10.92 26.47
CA PHE A 25 -16.96 -10.49 26.16
C PHE A 25 -16.33 -11.34 25.07
N ALA A 26 -16.50 -12.65 25.13
CA ALA A 26 -15.96 -13.55 24.10
C ALA A 26 -16.58 -13.27 22.74
N TYR A 27 -17.89 -13.02 22.69
CA TYR A 27 -18.61 -12.66 21.48
C TYR A 27 -18.10 -11.36 20.88
N LEU A 28 -17.94 -10.31 21.71
CA LEU A 28 -17.45 -8.99 21.27
C LEU A 28 -16.02 -9.07 20.76
N ARG A 29 -15.14 -9.83 21.42
CA ARG A 29 -13.76 -10.05 20.96
C ARG A 29 -13.73 -10.73 19.60
N ARG A 30 -14.58 -11.73 19.40
CA ARG A 30 -14.67 -12.45 18.13
C ARG A 30 -15.12 -11.52 17.01
N ASN A 31 -16.15 -10.70 17.25
CA ASN A 31 -16.65 -9.75 16.29
C ASN A 31 -15.61 -8.69 15.93
N LEU A 32 -14.86 -8.20 16.91
CA LEU A 32 -13.78 -7.24 16.68
C LEU A 32 -12.68 -7.85 15.82
N ALA A 33 -12.28 -9.09 16.10
CA ALA A 33 -11.27 -9.78 15.33
C ALA A 33 -11.72 -10.00 13.88
N GLU A 34 -12.97 -10.38 13.65
CA GLU A 34 -13.54 -10.55 12.31
C GLU A 34 -13.59 -9.24 11.54
N ALA A 35 -14.04 -8.15 12.19
CA ALA A 35 -14.10 -6.83 11.58
C ALA A 35 -12.71 -6.32 11.20
N SER A 36 -11.71 -6.53 12.06
CA SER A 36 -10.32 -6.13 11.77
C SER A 36 -9.74 -6.91 10.60
N ARG A 37 -10.03 -8.20 10.51
CA ARG A 37 -9.58 -9.05 9.40
C ARG A 37 -10.23 -8.62 8.09
N GLU A 38 -11.53 -8.39 8.08
CA GLU A 38 -12.27 -7.93 6.90
C GLU A 38 -11.74 -6.59 6.40
N LEU A 39 -11.43 -5.66 7.31
CA LEU A 39 -10.86 -4.38 6.95
C LEU A 39 -9.48 -4.54 6.31
N THR A 40 -8.63 -5.40 6.86
CA THR A 40 -7.30 -5.69 6.30
C THR A 40 -7.43 -6.29 4.90
N GLU A 41 -8.31 -7.27 4.72
CA GLU A 41 -8.57 -7.88 3.40
C GLU A 41 -9.11 -6.86 2.41
N HIS A 42 -10.02 -5.99 2.84
CA HIS A 42 -10.55 -4.91 2.00
C HIS A 42 -9.44 -3.96 1.54
N ARG A 43 -8.56 -3.55 2.44
CA ARG A 43 -7.43 -2.68 2.13
C ARG A 43 -6.47 -3.32 1.13
N LEU A 44 -6.15 -4.61 1.32
CA LEU A 44 -5.30 -5.34 0.38
C LEU A 44 -5.91 -5.42 -1.01
N ARG A 45 -7.22 -5.67 -1.11
CA ARG A 45 -7.92 -5.73 -2.41
C ARG A 45 -8.02 -4.36 -3.08
N THR A 46 -8.23 -3.30 -2.30
CA THR A 46 -8.48 -1.95 -2.83
C THR A 46 -7.18 -1.20 -3.10
N TYR A 47 -6.20 -1.30 -2.20
CA TYR A 47 -4.98 -0.49 -2.23
C TYR A 47 -3.72 -1.31 -2.50
N GLY A 48 -3.83 -2.63 -2.59
CA GLY A 48 -2.71 -3.53 -2.85
C GLY A 48 -1.83 -3.78 -1.63
N ASP A 49 -0.74 -4.50 -1.85
CA ASP A 49 0.19 -4.88 -0.80
C ASP A 49 1.13 -3.71 -0.44
N PRO A 50 1.16 -3.26 0.83
CA PRO A 50 2.07 -2.19 1.26
C PRO A 50 3.55 -2.48 1.06
N LEU A 51 3.93 -3.75 0.92
CA LEU A 51 5.32 -4.17 0.68
C LEU A 51 5.69 -4.17 -0.80
N SER A 52 4.78 -3.76 -1.69
CA SER A 52 5.04 -3.70 -3.13
C SER A 52 6.19 -2.75 -3.46
N ASN A 53 7.00 -3.10 -4.46
CA ASN A 53 8.04 -2.25 -4.98
C ASN A 53 7.52 -1.18 -5.98
N THR A 54 6.22 -1.22 -6.30
CA THR A 54 5.61 -0.30 -7.25
C THR A 54 4.42 0.38 -6.60
N LYS A 55 4.51 1.68 -6.38
CA LYS A 55 3.48 2.47 -5.70
C LYS A 55 3.15 3.72 -6.49
N ALA A 56 1.88 4.12 -6.44
CA ALA A 56 1.44 5.44 -6.91
C ALA A 56 1.15 6.31 -5.70
N ASP A 57 1.53 7.58 -5.75
CA ASP A 57 1.34 8.55 -4.67
C ASP A 57 1.78 8.02 -3.29
N PRO A 58 3.07 7.66 -3.13
CA PRO A 58 3.53 7.01 -1.89
C PRO A 58 3.40 7.89 -0.64
N TYR A 59 3.27 9.21 -0.80
CA TYR A 59 3.09 10.16 0.30
C TYR A 59 1.64 10.54 0.56
N ALA A 60 0.70 9.97 -0.18
CA ALA A 60 -0.72 10.14 0.10
C ALA A 60 -1.10 9.40 1.39
N ASP A 61 -2.21 9.82 2.03
CA ASP A 61 -2.72 9.16 3.24
C ASP A 61 -2.96 7.67 2.98
N VAL A 62 -3.44 7.34 1.78
CA VAL A 62 -3.63 5.96 1.34
C VAL A 62 -2.98 5.80 -0.03
N PRO A 63 -1.70 5.39 -0.08
CA PRO A 63 -1.01 5.17 -1.35
C PRO A 63 -1.57 3.94 -2.07
N LEU A 64 -1.63 4.00 -3.39
CA LEU A 64 -2.00 2.86 -4.22
C LEU A 64 -0.78 1.97 -4.44
N ASN A 65 -0.87 0.72 -4.00
CA ASN A 65 0.19 -0.27 -4.17
C ASN A 65 -0.14 -1.16 -5.37
N LEU A 66 0.69 -1.11 -6.38
CA LEU A 66 0.57 -1.95 -7.56
C LEU A 66 1.28 -3.28 -7.34
N LYS A 67 1.12 -4.23 -8.24
CA LYS A 67 1.84 -5.50 -8.13
C LYS A 67 3.34 -5.27 -8.26
N ASN A 68 4.15 -6.14 -7.64
CA ASN A 68 5.60 -6.11 -7.82
C ASN A 68 5.94 -6.20 -9.32
N ASP A 69 6.90 -5.37 -9.74
CA ASP A 69 7.41 -5.34 -11.11
C ASP A 69 6.32 -5.01 -12.16
N GLN A 70 5.23 -4.37 -11.72
CA GLN A 70 4.16 -3.99 -12.63
C GLN A 70 4.61 -2.86 -13.55
N THR A 71 4.27 -2.97 -14.83
CA THR A 71 4.52 -1.91 -15.80
C THR A 71 3.54 -0.76 -15.57
N VAL A 72 4.08 0.44 -15.44
CA VAL A 72 3.30 1.68 -15.33
C VAL A 72 3.53 2.52 -16.57
N GLU A 73 2.45 2.98 -17.18
CA GLU A 73 2.49 3.79 -18.39
C GLU A 73 2.15 5.23 -18.06
N PHE A 74 2.97 6.15 -18.57
CA PHE A 74 2.73 7.60 -18.47
C PHE A 74 2.55 8.16 -19.87
N ARG A 75 1.47 8.90 -20.06
CA ARG A 75 1.19 9.58 -21.31
C ARG A 75 1.59 11.05 -21.19
N LEU A 76 2.56 11.46 -21.98
CA LEU A 76 3.10 12.82 -21.95
C LEU A 76 2.47 13.74 -22.99
N GLY A 77 1.76 13.16 -23.95
CA GLY A 77 1.08 13.90 -25.01
C GLY A 77 -0.02 13.07 -25.65
N SER A 78 -0.65 13.58 -26.70
CA SER A 78 -1.80 12.94 -27.34
C SER A 78 -1.43 11.83 -28.32
N GLY A 79 -0.19 11.79 -28.83
CA GLY A 79 0.26 10.77 -29.77
C GLY A 79 0.59 9.45 -29.08
N TYR A 80 0.47 8.34 -29.83
CA TYR A 80 0.82 7.03 -29.30
C TYR A 80 2.32 6.90 -28.99
N ASP A 81 3.16 7.69 -29.63
CA ASP A 81 4.59 7.76 -29.40
C ASP A 81 4.96 8.66 -28.20
N GLN A 82 3.98 9.34 -27.60
CA GLN A 82 4.17 10.19 -26.42
C GLN A 82 3.94 9.44 -25.13
N VAL A 83 4.41 8.19 -25.05
CA VAL A 83 4.16 7.29 -23.94
C VAL A 83 5.49 6.75 -23.42
N ILE A 84 5.66 6.79 -22.10
CA ILE A 84 6.79 6.18 -21.39
C ILE A 84 6.26 5.09 -20.47
N ARG A 85 6.87 3.92 -20.53
CA ARG A 85 6.57 2.79 -19.64
C ARG A 85 7.73 2.55 -18.71
N VAL A 86 7.41 2.26 -17.46
CA VAL A 86 8.40 2.07 -16.40
C VAL A 86 8.06 0.81 -15.62
N ARG A 87 9.06 0.00 -15.30
CA ARG A 87 8.89 -1.15 -14.42
C ARG A 87 10.20 -1.44 -13.69
N VAL A 88 10.08 -2.10 -12.54
CA VAL A 88 11.25 -2.64 -11.84
C VAL A 88 11.58 -4.01 -12.44
N ARG A 89 12.85 -4.25 -12.72
CA ARG A 89 13.33 -5.54 -13.24
C ARG A 89 14.71 -5.83 -12.69
N ASP A 90 14.83 -6.92 -11.94
CA ASP A 90 16.12 -7.35 -11.35
C ASP A 90 16.81 -6.24 -10.54
N GLY A 91 16.02 -5.48 -9.76
CA GLY A 91 16.54 -4.38 -8.95
C GLY A 91 16.90 -3.12 -9.72
N VAL A 92 16.57 -3.05 -11.00
CA VAL A 92 16.83 -1.90 -11.88
C VAL A 92 15.50 -1.34 -12.37
N LEU A 93 15.41 -0.01 -12.47
CA LEU A 93 14.26 0.62 -13.07
C LEU A 93 14.43 0.64 -14.59
N ASP A 94 13.62 -0.17 -15.28
CA ASP A 94 13.61 -0.26 -16.74
C ASP A 94 12.61 0.79 -17.27
N VAL A 95 13.09 1.69 -18.12
CA VAL A 95 12.30 2.77 -18.70
C VAL A 95 12.36 2.65 -20.22
N ASN A 96 11.20 2.58 -20.87
CA ASN A 96 11.14 2.50 -22.32
C ASN A 96 10.03 3.40 -22.87
N ALA A 97 10.17 3.78 -24.13
CA ALA A 97 9.22 4.63 -24.83
C ALA A 97 8.97 4.09 -26.24
N ASN A 98 7.81 4.42 -26.83
CA ASN A 98 7.54 4.08 -28.21
C ASN A 98 8.37 4.92 -29.19
N GLY A 99 8.65 6.17 -28.82
CA GLY A 99 9.55 7.05 -29.58
C GLY A 99 10.95 7.11 -28.96
N GLY A 100 11.72 8.11 -29.34
CA GLY A 100 13.04 8.33 -28.76
C GLY A 100 12.93 8.83 -27.33
N LEU A 101 13.69 8.24 -26.42
CA LEU A 101 13.71 8.63 -25.02
C LEU A 101 14.82 9.66 -24.79
N VAL A 102 14.47 10.80 -24.21
CA VAL A 102 15.41 11.88 -23.91
C VAL A 102 15.57 11.99 -22.39
N VAL A 103 16.81 11.94 -21.93
CA VAL A 103 17.14 12.05 -20.50
C VAL A 103 17.72 13.43 -20.25
N LEU A 104 17.11 14.17 -19.34
CA LEU A 104 17.53 15.53 -18.96
C LEU A 104 17.94 15.53 -17.48
N PRO A 105 19.25 15.37 -17.19
CA PRO A 105 19.70 15.40 -15.80
C PRO A 105 19.50 16.79 -15.20
N LYS A 106 18.98 16.84 -13.97
CA LYS A 106 18.80 18.07 -13.20
C LYS A 106 19.72 18.13 -11.99
N ALA A 107 19.92 17.00 -11.34
CA ALA A 107 20.78 16.87 -10.17
C ALA A 107 21.28 15.42 -10.10
N THR A 108 22.12 15.12 -9.12
CA THR A 108 22.67 13.77 -8.95
C THR A 108 21.61 12.71 -8.66
N ASN A 109 20.47 13.13 -8.14
CA ASN A 109 19.34 12.24 -7.78
C ASN A 109 18.03 12.63 -8.48
N HIS A 110 18.10 13.42 -9.55
CA HIS A 110 16.90 13.92 -10.22
C HIS A 110 17.15 14.05 -11.73
N VAL A 111 16.30 13.37 -12.52
CA VAL A 111 16.29 13.51 -13.97
C VAL A 111 14.87 13.72 -14.47
N ASP A 112 14.74 14.47 -15.55
CA ASP A 112 13.49 14.53 -16.31
C ASP A 112 13.62 13.60 -17.52
N LEU A 113 12.53 12.98 -17.90
CA LEU A 113 12.43 12.14 -19.08
C LEU A 113 11.36 12.71 -20.00
N LYS A 114 11.65 12.76 -21.28
CA LYS A 114 10.66 13.13 -22.28
C LYS A 114 10.84 12.28 -23.53
N VAL A 115 9.85 12.30 -24.39
CA VAL A 115 9.89 11.62 -25.66
C VAL A 115 10.27 12.62 -26.74
N SER A 116 11.23 12.27 -27.58
CA SER A 116 11.61 13.13 -28.70
C SER A 116 10.49 13.18 -29.72
N ALA A 117 10.23 14.38 -30.23
CA ALA A 117 9.31 14.55 -31.34
C ALA A 117 9.92 14.03 -32.64
N HIS A 118 9.12 13.37 -33.44
CA HIS A 118 9.46 12.92 -34.79
C HIS A 118 8.88 13.85 -35.82
#